data_8fc976405a9be97f10896ed4fe8f9572
#
_entry.id   8fc976405a9be97f10896ed4fe8f9572
#
_cell.length_a   1.000
_cell.length_b   1.000
_cell.length_c   1.000
_cell.angle_alpha   90.00
_cell.angle_beta   90.00
_cell.angle_gamma   90.00
#
_symmetry.space_group_name_H-M   'P 1'
#
loop_
_entity.id
_entity.type
_entity.pdbx_description
1 polymer ?
#
loop_
_entity_poly.entity_id
_entity_poly.type
_entity_poly.pdbx_seq_one_letter_code
_entity_poly.pdbx_strand_id
1 'polypeptide(L)'
;MDTRALGPRGLRVSALGLGCMGMSDLYGAADEAESVATIHAALDAGVTLFDTGDFYGTGHNELLLRDALRGRARERAVLSVKFGALRDPAGGWAGTDARPAAVRNFLAYTLRRLGTDYVDIYRPARVDPAVPIEDTVGAMADMVKAGYVRHVGLSEVGVDTLRRAHAIHPITDVQAEYSLFSRGIERGILPACRALGVGITAYGVLSRGLLSGHWSRDRPARDFRAILPRFRGDNLDRNLALVDALRPIAAAKGATVAQVAIG
;
A
#
# COMPACT_ATOMS: atom_id res chain seq x y z
N MET A 1 -6.04 -9.43 17.15
CA MET A 1 -4.86 -9.22 16.25
C MET A 1 -3.84 -8.33 16.95
N ASP A 2 -2.56 -8.62 16.79
CA ASP A 2 -1.50 -7.78 17.33
C ASP A 2 -1.49 -6.40 16.71
N THR A 3 -1.07 -5.39 17.48
CA THR A 3 -0.89 -4.03 16.97
C THR A 3 0.58 -3.62 16.99
N ARG A 4 0.96 -2.76 16.05
CA ARG A 4 2.31 -2.19 15.93
C ARG A 4 2.26 -0.68 15.98
N ALA A 5 3.28 -0.05 16.55
CA ALA A 5 3.49 1.37 16.39
C ALA A 5 4.01 1.64 14.98
N LEU A 6 3.43 2.62 14.30
CA LEU A 6 3.82 3.04 12.96
C LEU A 6 4.33 4.47 13.04
N GLY A 7 5.64 4.63 12.95
CA GLY A 7 6.31 5.91 12.95
C GLY A 7 6.45 6.60 14.30
N PRO A 8 7.12 7.77 14.34
CA PRO A 8 7.56 8.43 15.57
C PRO A 8 6.42 9.12 16.32
N ARG A 9 5.26 9.33 15.68
CA ARG A 9 4.11 10.05 16.26
C ARG A 9 3.09 9.12 16.95
N GLY A 10 3.44 7.84 17.14
CA GLY A 10 2.67 6.92 17.96
C GLY A 10 1.38 6.37 17.32
N LEU A 11 1.20 6.49 16.00
CA LEU A 11 0.09 5.84 15.32
C LEU A 11 0.18 4.31 15.55
N ARG A 12 -0.89 3.72 16.04
CA ARG A 12 -0.98 2.26 16.21
C ARG A 12 -1.91 1.67 15.16
N VAL A 13 -1.44 0.62 14.51
CA VAL A 13 -2.19 -0.12 13.49
C VAL A 13 -2.12 -1.62 13.78
N SER A 14 -3.03 -2.40 13.23
CA SER A 14 -2.92 -3.85 13.21
C SER A 14 -1.62 -4.29 12.50
N ALA A 15 -1.02 -5.39 12.96
CA ALA A 15 0.22 -5.92 12.36
C ALA A 15 0.04 -6.30 10.88
N LEU A 16 -1.18 -6.67 10.48
CA LEU A 16 -1.58 -6.89 9.11
C LEU A 16 -2.51 -5.76 8.65
N GLY A 17 -2.27 -5.22 7.45
CA GLY A 17 -3.16 -4.28 6.78
C GLY A 17 -3.81 -4.91 5.55
N LEU A 18 -4.96 -4.40 5.15
CA LEU A 18 -5.65 -4.80 3.94
C LEU A 18 -5.36 -3.81 2.81
N GLY A 19 -4.66 -4.27 1.77
CA GLY A 19 -4.49 -3.53 0.51
C GLY A 19 -5.74 -3.72 -0.36
N CYS A 20 -6.42 -2.62 -0.68
CA CYS A 20 -7.71 -2.66 -1.39
C CYS A 20 -7.58 -2.58 -2.92
N MET A 21 -6.37 -2.44 -3.48
CA MET A 21 -6.15 -2.25 -4.93
C MET A 21 -6.83 -3.32 -5.78
N GLY A 22 -6.74 -4.60 -5.39
CA GLY A 22 -7.31 -5.71 -6.14
C GLY A 22 -8.84 -5.73 -6.19
N MET A 23 -9.50 -4.87 -5.42
CA MET A 23 -10.97 -4.74 -5.42
C MET A 23 -11.48 -3.77 -6.50
N SER A 24 -10.59 -3.12 -7.24
CA SER A 24 -10.98 -2.10 -8.24
C SER A 24 -10.12 -2.11 -9.49
N ASP A 25 -8.91 -2.67 -9.46
CA ASP A 25 -7.95 -2.52 -10.56
C ASP A 25 -6.84 -3.58 -10.50
N LEU A 26 -6.14 -3.75 -11.61
CA LEU A 26 -4.85 -4.44 -11.82
C LEU A 26 -4.86 -5.97 -11.66
N TYR A 27 -5.63 -6.56 -10.74
CA TYR A 27 -5.63 -8.02 -10.53
C TYR A 27 -6.77 -8.76 -11.26
N GLY A 28 -7.42 -8.11 -12.21
CA GLY A 28 -8.57 -8.63 -12.94
C GLY A 28 -9.90 -8.09 -12.43
N ALA A 29 -11.00 -8.65 -12.93
CA ALA A 29 -12.34 -8.27 -12.47
C ALA A 29 -12.52 -8.63 -10.99
N ALA A 30 -13.13 -7.71 -10.24
CA ALA A 30 -13.50 -7.90 -8.85
C ALA A 30 -15.02 -7.78 -8.70
N ASP A 31 -15.59 -8.58 -7.81
CA ASP A 31 -16.98 -8.46 -7.40
C ASP A 31 -17.06 -7.45 -6.24
N GLU A 32 -17.98 -6.48 -6.38
CA GLU A 32 -18.12 -5.39 -5.40
C GLU A 32 -18.68 -5.89 -4.07
N ALA A 33 -19.67 -6.81 -4.10
CA ALA A 33 -20.26 -7.36 -2.89
C ALA A 33 -19.25 -8.23 -2.11
N GLU A 34 -18.46 -9.04 -2.82
CA GLU A 34 -17.35 -9.80 -2.23
C GLU A 34 -16.28 -8.87 -1.65
N SER A 35 -15.96 -7.78 -2.33
CA SER A 35 -15.00 -6.78 -1.87
C SER A 35 -15.46 -6.11 -0.56
N VAL A 36 -16.74 -5.71 -0.49
CA VAL A 36 -17.34 -5.15 0.75
C VAL A 36 -17.33 -6.20 1.86
N ALA A 37 -17.72 -7.44 1.58
CA ALA A 37 -17.70 -8.52 2.55
C ALA A 37 -16.28 -8.79 3.09
N THR A 38 -15.26 -8.70 2.21
CA THR A 38 -13.84 -8.83 2.60
C THR A 38 -13.40 -7.72 3.54
N ILE A 39 -13.78 -6.46 3.26
CA ILE A 39 -13.48 -5.32 4.14
C ILE A 39 -14.13 -5.54 5.51
N HIS A 40 -15.40 -5.98 5.54
CA HIS A 40 -16.11 -6.28 6.79
C HIS A 40 -15.43 -7.40 7.58
N ALA A 41 -15.09 -8.52 6.93
CA ALA A 41 -14.39 -9.63 7.56
C ALA A 41 -13.03 -9.20 8.13
N ALA A 42 -12.29 -8.33 7.43
CA ALA A 42 -11.03 -7.78 7.90
C ALA A 42 -11.23 -6.93 9.17
N LEU A 43 -12.22 -6.03 9.19
CA LEU A 43 -12.57 -5.23 10.37
C LEU A 43 -12.96 -6.09 11.56
N ASP A 44 -13.76 -7.14 11.34
CA ASP A 44 -14.24 -8.04 12.38
C ASP A 44 -13.09 -8.93 12.92
N ALA A 45 -12.08 -9.25 12.07
CA ALA A 45 -10.84 -9.90 12.47
C ALA A 45 -9.85 -8.97 13.19
N GLY A 46 -10.15 -7.67 13.32
CA GLY A 46 -9.32 -6.68 14.01
C GLY A 46 -8.25 -6.04 13.12
N VAL A 47 -8.38 -6.12 11.78
CA VAL A 47 -7.57 -5.30 10.87
C VAL A 47 -8.02 -3.85 11.00
N THR A 48 -7.06 -2.95 11.21
CA THR A 48 -7.35 -1.52 11.32
C THR A 48 -6.78 -0.71 10.15
N LEU A 49 -5.72 -1.19 9.48
CA LEU A 49 -5.08 -0.48 8.37
C LEU A 49 -5.67 -0.90 7.03
N PHE A 50 -6.30 0.05 6.33
CA PHE A 50 -6.84 -0.11 4.97
C PHE A 50 -6.09 0.80 4.02
N ASP A 51 -5.45 0.21 3.02
CA ASP A 51 -4.62 0.95 2.07
C ASP A 51 -5.30 1.05 0.70
N THR A 52 -5.47 2.29 0.23
CA THR A 52 -6.09 2.65 -1.05
C THR A 52 -5.27 3.69 -1.81
N GLY A 53 -5.77 4.13 -2.94
CA GLY A 53 -5.21 5.21 -3.74
C GLY A 53 -6.30 5.87 -4.59
N ASP A 54 -6.20 7.17 -4.79
CA ASP A 54 -7.15 7.97 -5.56
C ASP A 54 -7.27 7.53 -7.02
N PHE A 55 -6.22 6.88 -7.53
CA PHE A 55 -6.11 6.34 -8.89
C PHE A 55 -6.58 4.88 -9.01
N TYR A 56 -6.90 4.19 -7.92
CA TYR A 56 -7.40 2.81 -7.97
C TYR A 56 -8.81 2.78 -8.55
N GLY A 57 -8.95 2.18 -9.75
CA GLY A 57 -10.19 2.23 -10.51
C GLY A 57 -10.67 3.67 -10.75
N THR A 58 -9.73 4.63 -10.87
CA THR A 58 -10.02 6.08 -11.07
C THR A 58 -10.99 6.62 -10.01
N GLY A 59 -10.74 6.28 -8.73
CA GLY A 59 -11.54 6.71 -7.57
C GLY A 59 -12.62 5.72 -7.12
N HIS A 60 -12.90 4.66 -7.88
CA HIS A 60 -13.87 3.62 -7.50
C HIS A 60 -13.53 2.99 -6.13
N ASN A 61 -12.25 2.76 -5.86
CA ASN A 61 -11.81 2.12 -4.62
C ASN A 61 -12.13 2.93 -3.36
N GLU A 62 -12.06 4.25 -3.45
CA GLU A 62 -12.44 5.16 -2.35
C GLU A 62 -13.96 5.14 -2.13
N LEU A 63 -14.77 5.06 -3.19
CA LEU A 63 -16.24 4.92 -3.09
C LEU A 63 -16.60 3.57 -2.46
N LEU A 64 -15.95 2.49 -2.86
CA LEU A 64 -16.13 1.16 -2.30
C LEU A 64 -15.83 1.14 -0.78
N LEU A 65 -14.71 1.75 -0.36
CA LEU A 65 -14.37 1.89 1.06
C LEU A 65 -15.40 2.74 1.81
N ARG A 66 -15.87 3.84 1.24
CA ARG A 66 -16.94 4.65 1.83
C ARG A 66 -18.19 3.80 2.10
N ASP A 67 -18.61 3.03 1.12
CA ASP A 67 -19.84 2.24 1.24
C ASP A 67 -19.66 1.06 2.20
N ALA A 68 -18.51 0.41 2.21
CA ALA A 68 -18.16 -0.63 3.17
C ALA A 68 -18.06 -0.11 4.63
N LEU A 69 -17.65 1.15 4.83
CA LEU A 69 -17.53 1.75 6.17
C LEU A 69 -18.81 2.48 6.62
N ARG A 70 -19.83 2.60 5.77
CA ARG A 70 -21.09 3.27 6.09
C ARG A 70 -21.76 2.56 7.28
N GLY A 71 -22.17 3.36 8.29
CA GLY A 71 -22.80 2.84 9.51
C GLY A 71 -21.86 2.09 10.44
N ARG A 72 -20.54 2.04 10.15
CA ARG A 72 -19.51 1.54 11.02
C ARG A 72 -18.69 2.70 11.57
N ALA A 73 -18.10 2.52 12.76
CA ALA A 73 -17.27 3.55 13.38
C ALA A 73 -16.05 3.84 12.51
N ARG A 74 -15.95 5.04 11.93
CA ARG A 74 -14.85 5.51 11.06
C ARG A 74 -13.49 5.40 11.77
N GLU A 75 -13.46 5.65 13.05
CA GLU A 75 -12.28 5.61 13.91
C GLU A 75 -11.72 4.19 14.12
N ARG A 76 -12.45 3.15 13.76
CA ARG A 76 -11.93 1.78 13.75
C ARG A 76 -11.02 1.48 12.56
N ALA A 77 -11.08 2.33 11.51
CA ALA A 77 -10.31 2.17 10.29
C ALA A 77 -9.26 3.29 10.17
N VAL A 78 -7.99 2.91 10.04
CA VAL A 78 -6.88 3.78 9.63
C VAL A 78 -6.85 3.75 8.11
N LEU A 79 -7.28 4.83 7.46
CA LEU A 79 -7.27 4.97 6.01
C LEU A 79 -5.94 5.52 5.53
N SER A 80 -5.20 4.70 4.81
CA SER A 80 -3.94 5.05 4.16
C SER A 80 -4.19 5.28 2.68
N VAL A 81 -4.03 6.52 2.23
CA VAL A 81 -4.38 6.92 0.85
C VAL A 81 -3.16 7.38 0.09
N LYS A 82 -2.96 6.80 -1.10
CA LYS A 82 -1.98 7.24 -2.08
C LYS A 82 -2.61 8.20 -3.07
N PHE A 83 -1.84 9.20 -3.51
CA PHE A 83 -2.24 10.18 -4.51
C PHE A 83 -1.19 10.42 -5.58
N GLY A 84 -1.60 11.07 -6.64
CA GLY A 84 -0.70 11.69 -7.62
C GLY A 84 -0.20 10.77 -8.73
N ALA A 85 -0.66 9.53 -8.82
CA ALA A 85 -0.45 8.71 -10.01
C ALA A 85 -1.56 9.00 -11.02
N LEU A 86 -1.19 9.59 -12.14
CA LEU A 86 -2.15 10.06 -13.14
C LEU A 86 -2.64 8.91 -14.03
N ARG A 87 -3.94 8.93 -14.33
CA ARG A 87 -4.60 7.99 -15.24
C ARG A 87 -5.15 8.73 -16.44
N ASP A 88 -5.04 8.15 -17.62
CA ASP A 88 -5.71 8.64 -18.81
C ASP A 88 -7.15 8.07 -18.92
N PRO A 89 -7.98 8.62 -19.82
CA PRO A 89 -9.35 8.13 -20.00
C PRO A 89 -9.46 6.66 -20.44
N ALA A 90 -8.42 6.10 -21.04
CA ALA A 90 -8.35 4.68 -21.43
C ALA A 90 -7.89 3.77 -20.26
N GLY A 91 -7.61 4.35 -19.09
CA GLY A 91 -7.13 3.62 -17.92
C GLY A 91 -5.62 3.39 -17.91
N GLY A 92 -4.87 3.97 -18.83
CA GLY A 92 -3.41 3.93 -18.85
C GLY A 92 -2.75 4.81 -17.78
N TRP A 93 -1.43 4.67 -17.63
CA TRP A 93 -0.65 5.52 -16.75
C TRP A 93 -0.17 6.76 -17.51
N ALA A 94 -0.41 7.95 -16.95
CA ALA A 94 -0.10 9.24 -17.57
C ALA A 94 0.99 10.02 -16.80
N GLY A 95 1.69 9.37 -15.87
CA GLY A 95 2.76 9.99 -15.09
C GLY A 95 2.39 10.25 -13.63
N THR A 96 3.05 11.24 -13.03
CA THR A 96 2.85 11.64 -11.62
C THR A 96 2.67 13.15 -11.53
N ASP A 97 1.91 13.60 -10.51
CA ASP A 97 1.81 15.01 -10.15
C ASP A 97 1.80 15.13 -8.63
N ALA A 98 2.90 15.64 -8.06
CA ALA A 98 3.04 15.89 -6.64
C ALA A 98 3.30 17.37 -6.31
N ARG A 99 2.94 18.27 -7.24
CA ARG A 99 3.01 19.72 -7.01
C ARG A 99 2.09 20.12 -5.84
N PRO A 100 2.41 21.17 -5.06
CA PRO A 100 1.60 21.63 -3.92
C PRO A 100 0.11 21.83 -4.22
N ALA A 101 -0.23 22.36 -5.40
CA ALA A 101 -1.62 22.51 -5.82
C ALA A 101 -2.31 21.16 -6.07
N ALA A 102 -1.60 20.21 -6.67
CA ALA A 102 -2.09 18.86 -6.95
C ALA A 102 -2.33 18.07 -5.66
N VAL A 103 -1.40 18.14 -4.68
CA VAL A 103 -1.56 17.55 -3.34
C VAL A 103 -2.89 17.94 -2.71
N ARG A 104 -3.23 19.24 -2.73
CA ARG A 104 -4.48 19.76 -2.17
C ARG A 104 -5.71 19.33 -2.97
N ASN A 105 -5.60 19.36 -4.29
CA ASN A 105 -6.70 19.01 -5.19
C ASN A 105 -7.07 17.52 -5.10
N PHE A 106 -6.08 16.63 -5.15
CA PHE A 106 -6.31 15.19 -4.98
C PHE A 106 -6.95 14.88 -3.62
N LEU A 107 -6.47 15.51 -2.56
CA LEU A 107 -7.04 15.32 -1.22
C LEU A 107 -8.50 15.76 -1.17
N ALA A 108 -8.87 16.88 -1.80
CA ALA A 108 -10.25 17.37 -1.83
C ALA A 108 -11.19 16.34 -2.48
N TYR A 109 -10.78 15.73 -3.59
CA TYR A 109 -11.58 14.67 -4.23
C TYR A 109 -11.60 13.38 -3.39
N THR A 110 -10.47 12.99 -2.80
CA THR A 110 -10.36 11.85 -1.88
C THR A 110 -11.34 11.95 -0.72
N LEU A 111 -11.36 13.08 -0.01
CA LEU A 111 -12.27 13.29 1.12
C LEU A 111 -13.74 13.19 0.71
N ARG A 112 -14.10 13.76 -0.46
CA ARG A 112 -15.45 13.67 -1.03
C ARG A 112 -15.82 12.23 -1.38
N ARG A 113 -14.94 11.48 -2.04
CA ARG A 113 -15.23 10.08 -2.41
C ARG A 113 -15.30 9.17 -1.20
N LEU A 114 -14.40 9.33 -0.24
CA LEU A 114 -14.44 8.56 1.02
C LEU A 114 -15.57 8.98 1.97
N GLY A 115 -16.15 10.16 1.79
CA GLY A 115 -17.22 10.68 2.65
C GLY A 115 -16.73 10.92 4.09
N THR A 116 -15.52 11.44 4.26
CA THR A 116 -14.88 11.70 5.55
C THR A 116 -14.22 13.07 5.56
N ASP A 117 -14.02 13.65 6.74
CA ASP A 117 -13.38 14.95 6.91
C ASP A 117 -11.86 14.86 6.96
N TYR A 118 -11.30 13.65 7.12
CA TYR A 118 -9.86 13.43 7.20
C TYR A 118 -9.45 12.04 6.70
N VAL A 119 -8.18 11.91 6.29
CA VAL A 119 -7.49 10.64 6.09
C VAL A 119 -6.40 10.46 7.14
N ASP A 120 -6.10 9.21 7.50
CA ASP A 120 -5.14 8.93 8.57
C ASP A 120 -3.71 9.01 8.07
N ILE A 121 -3.41 8.43 6.92
CA ILE A 121 -2.10 8.51 6.27
C ILE A 121 -2.31 8.98 4.83
N TYR A 122 -1.60 10.03 4.45
CA TYR A 122 -1.60 10.54 3.07
C TYR A 122 -0.18 10.47 2.51
N ARG A 123 -0.02 9.95 1.27
CA ARG A 123 1.29 9.76 0.67
C ARG A 123 1.28 9.90 -0.85
N PRO A 124 2.35 10.44 -1.48
CA PRO A 124 2.49 10.35 -2.92
C PRO A 124 2.71 8.89 -3.34
N ALA A 125 2.04 8.45 -4.40
CA ALA A 125 2.20 7.09 -4.94
C ALA A 125 3.63 6.82 -5.42
N ARG A 126 4.24 7.85 -5.99
CA ARG A 126 5.65 7.89 -6.44
C ARG A 126 6.20 9.30 -6.24
N VAL A 127 7.51 9.40 -6.17
CA VAL A 127 8.19 10.70 -6.25
C VAL A 127 7.96 11.29 -7.65
N ASP A 128 7.57 12.55 -7.69
CA ASP A 128 7.53 13.32 -8.92
C ASP A 128 8.92 13.89 -9.19
N PRO A 129 9.63 13.48 -10.26
CA PRO A 129 10.98 13.95 -10.50
C PRO A 129 11.06 15.45 -10.85
N ALA A 130 9.94 16.07 -11.22
CA ALA A 130 9.85 17.48 -11.57
C ALA A 130 9.59 18.39 -10.36
N VAL A 131 9.31 17.80 -9.18
CA VAL A 131 8.93 18.54 -7.97
C VAL A 131 9.88 18.19 -6.82
N PRO A 132 10.55 19.15 -6.19
CA PRO A 132 11.32 18.90 -4.97
C PRO A 132 10.46 18.22 -3.92
N ILE A 133 10.97 17.17 -3.28
CA ILE A 133 10.20 16.44 -2.27
C ILE A 133 9.78 17.34 -1.10
N GLU A 134 10.57 18.35 -0.82
CA GLU A 134 10.32 19.36 0.20
C GLU A 134 9.02 20.12 -0.07
N ASP A 135 8.75 20.49 -1.31
CA ASP A 135 7.52 21.21 -1.70
C ASP A 135 6.29 20.31 -1.56
N THR A 136 6.42 19.05 -1.98
CA THR A 136 5.36 18.04 -1.82
C THR A 136 5.04 17.83 -0.34
N VAL A 137 6.06 17.58 0.48
CA VAL A 137 5.90 17.30 1.92
C VAL A 137 5.44 18.56 2.67
N GLY A 138 5.93 19.75 2.27
CA GLY A 138 5.43 21.02 2.80
C GLY A 138 3.93 21.20 2.61
N ALA A 139 3.43 20.92 1.40
CA ALA A 139 1.99 20.96 1.13
C ALA A 139 1.20 19.92 1.94
N MET A 140 1.74 18.73 2.12
CA MET A 140 1.11 17.70 2.96
C MET A 140 1.11 18.12 4.44
N ALA A 141 2.16 18.73 4.93
CA ALA A 141 2.23 19.29 6.29
C ALA A 141 1.19 20.40 6.52
N ASP A 142 0.93 21.25 5.52
CA ASP A 142 -0.19 22.20 5.56
C ASP A 142 -1.53 21.48 5.74
N MET A 143 -1.75 20.36 5.07
CA MET A 143 -2.99 19.56 5.21
C MET A 143 -3.09 18.90 6.59
N VAL A 144 -1.97 18.52 7.19
CA VAL A 144 -1.93 18.05 8.59
C VAL A 144 -2.32 19.20 9.54
N LYS A 145 -1.75 20.37 9.35
CA LYS A 145 -2.06 21.58 10.16
C LYS A 145 -3.53 21.99 10.05
N ALA A 146 -4.11 21.84 8.86
CA ALA A 146 -5.52 22.10 8.59
C ALA A 146 -6.48 21.00 9.12
N GLY A 147 -5.96 19.86 9.57
CA GLY A 147 -6.74 18.77 10.13
C GLY A 147 -7.29 17.76 9.12
N TYR A 148 -7.03 17.91 7.82
CA TYR A 148 -7.49 17.00 6.77
C TYR A 148 -6.66 15.73 6.67
N VAL A 149 -5.44 15.72 7.18
CA VAL A 149 -4.50 14.59 7.21
C VAL A 149 -3.99 14.42 8.63
N ARG A 150 -3.89 13.19 9.13
CA ARG A 150 -3.33 12.91 10.45
C ARG A 150 -1.83 12.68 10.39
N HIS A 151 -1.36 11.95 9.39
CA HIS A 151 0.02 11.50 9.24
C HIS A 151 0.48 11.57 7.79
N VAL A 152 1.76 11.88 7.60
CA VAL A 152 2.41 11.89 6.29
C VAL A 152 3.20 10.60 6.09
N GLY A 153 2.95 9.91 4.99
CA GLY A 153 3.72 8.74 4.56
C GLY A 153 4.44 8.99 3.24
N LEU A 154 5.33 8.09 2.87
CA LEU A 154 5.98 8.04 1.56
C LEU A 154 5.83 6.65 0.94
N SER A 155 6.05 6.52 -0.38
CA SER A 155 6.03 5.24 -1.09
C SER A 155 7.18 5.16 -2.07
N GLU A 156 7.92 4.04 -2.05
CA GLU A 156 8.99 3.71 -3.01
C GLU A 156 10.04 4.83 -3.16
N VAL A 157 10.59 5.30 -2.03
CA VAL A 157 11.60 6.36 -2.00
C VAL A 157 12.99 5.83 -1.67
N GLY A 158 14.02 6.55 -2.11
CA GLY A 158 15.41 6.32 -1.68
C GLY A 158 15.71 6.95 -0.32
N VAL A 159 16.87 6.57 0.25
CA VAL A 159 17.31 7.04 1.58
C VAL A 159 17.46 8.55 1.64
N ASP A 160 18.03 9.17 0.61
CA ASP A 160 18.22 10.61 0.55
C ASP A 160 16.86 11.35 0.54
N THR A 161 15.95 10.92 -0.32
CA THR A 161 14.60 11.48 -0.40
C THR A 161 13.85 11.34 0.94
N LEU A 162 13.99 10.19 1.62
CA LEU A 162 13.40 9.98 2.94
C LEU A 162 13.94 10.99 3.96
N ARG A 163 15.26 11.19 4.00
CA ARG A 163 15.89 12.14 4.94
C ARG A 163 15.46 13.57 4.69
N ARG A 164 15.45 14.01 3.43
CA ARG A 164 15.02 15.35 3.04
C ARG A 164 13.55 15.58 3.38
N ALA A 165 12.70 14.64 3.07
CA ALA A 165 11.27 14.69 3.42
C ALA A 165 11.06 14.75 4.95
N HIS A 166 11.76 13.91 5.70
CA HIS A 166 11.64 13.84 7.16
C HIS A 166 12.12 15.11 7.87
N ALA A 167 13.05 15.84 7.26
CA ALA A 167 13.51 17.15 7.77
C ALA A 167 12.44 18.24 7.64
N ILE A 168 11.51 18.14 6.69
CA ILE A 168 10.39 19.08 6.52
C ILE A 168 9.24 18.77 7.46
N HIS A 169 8.85 17.50 7.54
CA HIS A 169 7.78 17.02 8.42
C HIS A 169 8.03 15.57 8.83
N PRO A 170 7.76 15.18 10.09
CA PRO A 170 7.94 13.81 10.52
C PRO A 170 7.18 12.83 9.62
N ILE A 171 7.92 11.94 8.95
CA ILE A 171 7.34 10.87 8.13
C ILE A 171 6.94 9.73 9.07
N THR A 172 5.71 9.26 8.91
CA THR A 172 5.15 8.18 9.73
C THR A 172 5.64 6.82 9.24
N ASP A 173 5.55 6.57 7.93
CA ASP A 173 6.00 5.32 7.34
C ASP A 173 6.47 5.49 5.90
N VAL A 174 7.23 4.50 5.44
CA VAL A 174 7.52 4.27 4.03
C VAL A 174 6.81 2.99 3.60
N GLN A 175 5.93 3.09 2.60
CA GLN A 175 5.35 1.94 1.95
C GLN A 175 6.29 1.45 0.85
N ALA A 176 6.77 0.20 0.96
CA ALA A 176 7.74 -0.38 0.03
C ALA A 176 7.44 -1.86 -0.28
N GLU A 177 7.78 -2.30 -1.50
CA GLU A 177 7.73 -3.73 -1.81
C GLU A 177 8.76 -4.48 -0.95
N TYR A 178 8.26 -5.42 -0.16
CA TYR A 178 9.11 -6.26 0.67
C TYR A 178 8.52 -7.65 0.79
N SER A 179 9.33 -8.66 0.44
CA SER A 179 8.95 -10.07 0.51
C SER A 179 10.20 -10.93 0.52
N LEU A 180 10.05 -12.24 0.67
CA LEU A 180 11.16 -13.19 0.51
C LEU A 180 11.85 -13.09 -0.86
N PHE A 181 11.12 -12.59 -1.90
CA PHE A 181 11.66 -12.40 -3.25
C PHE A 181 12.12 -10.95 -3.54
N SER A 182 11.79 -9.99 -2.68
CA SER A 182 12.12 -8.57 -2.86
C SER A 182 12.72 -8.00 -1.58
N ARG A 183 14.03 -8.23 -1.36
CA ARG A 183 14.74 -7.87 -0.12
C ARG A 183 15.60 -6.61 -0.24
N GLY A 184 15.45 -5.85 -1.34
CA GLY A 184 16.32 -4.70 -1.64
C GLY A 184 16.33 -3.61 -0.57
N ILE A 185 15.21 -3.41 0.13
CA ILE A 185 15.08 -2.37 1.18
C ILE A 185 16.01 -2.62 2.39
N GLU A 186 16.44 -3.86 2.63
CA GLU A 186 17.29 -4.24 3.78
C GLU A 186 18.65 -3.52 3.78
N ARG A 187 19.17 -3.15 2.60
CA ARG A 187 20.49 -2.51 2.45
C ARG A 187 20.48 -1.00 2.65
N GLY A 188 19.32 -0.36 2.64
CA GLY A 188 19.23 1.10 2.66
C GLY A 188 18.01 1.63 3.41
N ILE A 189 16.83 1.50 2.83
CA ILE A 189 15.58 2.08 3.38
C ILE A 189 15.26 1.54 4.77
N LEU A 190 15.34 0.25 5.00
CA LEU A 190 15.01 -0.34 6.30
C LEU A 190 15.94 0.16 7.43
N PRO A 191 17.29 0.19 7.28
CA PRO A 191 18.17 0.82 8.25
C PRO A 191 17.90 2.32 8.45
N ALA A 192 17.63 3.07 7.37
CA ALA A 192 17.32 4.50 7.47
C ALA A 192 16.02 4.76 8.22
N CYS A 193 14.96 3.98 7.95
CA CYS A 193 13.71 4.05 8.67
C CYS A 193 13.90 3.78 10.16
N ARG A 194 14.67 2.74 10.53
CA ARG A 194 15.00 2.45 11.94
C ARG A 194 15.71 3.61 12.63
N ALA A 195 16.70 4.21 11.96
CA ALA A 195 17.45 5.34 12.50
C ALA A 195 16.59 6.60 12.72
N LEU A 196 15.54 6.80 11.90
CA LEU A 196 14.64 7.95 11.97
C LEU A 196 13.35 7.66 12.79
N GLY A 197 13.16 6.43 13.27
CA GLY A 197 11.91 6.01 13.92
C GLY A 197 10.73 5.91 12.95
N VAL A 198 10.97 5.85 11.65
CA VAL A 198 9.94 5.74 10.61
C VAL A 198 9.51 4.28 10.45
N GLY A 199 8.21 4.04 10.34
CA GLY A 199 7.66 2.70 10.11
C GLY A 199 7.87 2.20 8.69
N ILE A 200 7.69 0.90 8.49
CA ILE A 200 7.59 0.28 7.16
C ILE A 200 6.22 -0.34 7.01
N THR A 201 5.51 0.04 5.95
CA THR A 201 4.33 -0.67 5.47
C THR A 201 4.73 -1.52 4.27
N ALA A 202 4.96 -2.82 4.52
CA ALA A 202 5.35 -3.75 3.47
C ALA A 202 4.15 -4.08 2.57
N TYR A 203 4.31 -3.96 1.24
CA TYR A 203 3.34 -4.47 0.29
C TYR A 203 3.95 -5.54 -0.62
N GLY A 204 3.10 -6.28 -1.31
CA GLY A 204 3.56 -7.37 -2.17
C GLY A 204 4.24 -8.51 -1.41
N VAL A 205 3.94 -8.68 -0.13
CA VAL A 205 4.55 -9.67 0.77
C VAL A 205 4.39 -11.08 0.23
N LEU A 206 3.28 -11.39 -0.43
CA LEU A 206 3.06 -12.65 -1.14
C LEU A 206 3.61 -12.65 -2.59
N SER A 207 4.48 -11.68 -2.94
CA SER A 207 5.08 -11.54 -4.27
C SER A 207 4.04 -11.62 -5.42
N ARG A 208 2.97 -10.84 -5.29
CA ARG A 208 1.83 -10.79 -6.22
C ARG A 208 1.08 -12.13 -6.35
N GLY A 209 1.13 -12.99 -5.34
CA GLY A 209 0.47 -14.29 -5.29
C GLY A 209 1.40 -15.49 -5.49
N LEU A 210 2.65 -15.32 -5.92
CA LEU A 210 3.60 -16.43 -6.05
C LEU A 210 3.83 -17.15 -4.71
N LEU A 211 4.01 -16.40 -3.63
CA LEU A 211 4.21 -16.92 -2.27
C LEU A 211 2.93 -17.35 -1.57
N SER A 212 1.78 -17.38 -2.27
CA SER A 212 0.56 -17.97 -1.74
C SER A 212 0.63 -19.51 -1.61
N GLY A 213 1.53 -20.14 -2.37
CA GLY A 213 1.61 -21.60 -2.49
C GLY A 213 0.60 -22.23 -3.46
N HIS A 214 -0.24 -21.40 -4.12
CA HIS A 214 -1.31 -21.86 -5.05
C HIS A 214 -1.05 -21.50 -6.51
N TRP A 215 0.08 -20.86 -6.82
CA TRP A 215 0.44 -20.55 -8.20
C TRP A 215 1.04 -21.78 -8.88
N SER A 216 0.66 -21.99 -10.15
CA SER A 216 1.20 -23.08 -10.99
C SER A 216 1.44 -22.59 -12.42
N ARG A 217 2.18 -23.37 -13.23
CA ARG A 217 2.37 -23.10 -14.66
C ARG A 217 1.06 -23.10 -15.43
N ASP A 218 0.11 -23.96 -15.04
CA ASP A 218 -1.18 -24.10 -15.70
C ASP A 218 -2.13 -22.94 -15.42
N ARG A 219 -1.70 -22.01 -14.53
CA ARG A 219 -2.42 -20.78 -14.20
C ARG A 219 -1.66 -19.55 -14.70
N PRO A 220 -1.71 -19.25 -16.02
CA PRO A 220 -1.03 -18.08 -16.56
C PRO A 220 -1.65 -16.80 -15.99
N ALA A 221 -0.80 -15.78 -15.79
CA ALA A 221 -1.29 -14.46 -15.43
C ALA A 221 -2.07 -13.87 -16.61
N ARG A 222 -3.30 -13.41 -16.33
CA ARG A 222 -4.20 -12.79 -17.33
C ARG A 222 -4.44 -11.29 -17.07
N ASP A 223 -3.69 -10.73 -16.18
CA ASP A 223 -3.74 -9.35 -15.72
C ASP A 223 -2.35 -8.70 -15.78
N PHE A 224 -2.14 -7.57 -15.11
CA PHE A 224 -0.85 -6.85 -15.13
C PHE A 224 0.34 -7.73 -14.72
N ARG A 225 0.14 -8.83 -14.02
CA ARG A 225 1.22 -9.77 -13.67
C ARG A 225 1.82 -10.42 -14.90
N ALA A 226 1.07 -10.54 -16.01
CA ALA A 226 1.57 -11.10 -17.27
C ALA A 226 2.75 -10.31 -17.86
N ILE A 227 2.89 -9.01 -17.55
CA ILE A 227 4.00 -8.20 -18.01
C ILE A 227 5.23 -8.23 -17.07
N LEU A 228 5.06 -8.75 -15.86
CA LEU A 228 6.13 -8.77 -14.86
C LEU A 228 7.11 -9.91 -15.12
N PRO A 229 8.42 -9.65 -15.11
CA PRO A 229 9.44 -10.68 -15.39
C PRO A 229 9.34 -11.93 -14.51
N ARG A 230 8.91 -11.77 -13.24
CA ARG A 230 8.79 -12.88 -12.27
C ARG A 230 7.74 -13.93 -12.64
N PHE A 231 6.83 -13.63 -13.58
CA PHE A 231 5.78 -14.53 -14.05
C PHE A 231 6.05 -15.10 -15.44
N ARG A 232 7.24 -14.90 -16.02
CA ARG A 232 7.55 -15.28 -17.40
C ARG A 232 8.69 -16.29 -17.50
N GLY A 233 8.51 -17.27 -18.41
CA GLY A 233 9.55 -18.22 -18.83
C GLY A 233 10.31 -18.83 -17.65
N ASP A 234 11.61 -18.96 -17.78
CA ASP A 234 12.50 -19.55 -16.77
C ASP A 234 12.44 -18.86 -15.40
N ASN A 235 12.06 -17.57 -15.35
CA ASN A 235 11.93 -16.88 -14.07
C ASN A 235 10.75 -17.42 -13.27
N LEU A 236 9.63 -17.72 -13.94
CA LEU A 236 8.49 -18.36 -13.25
C LEU A 236 8.91 -19.71 -12.66
N ASP A 237 9.64 -20.51 -13.42
CA ASP A 237 10.08 -21.83 -12.98
C ASP A 237 11.01 -21.78 -11.76
N ARG A 238 11.99 -20.89 -11.81
CA ARG A 238 12.89 -20.65 -10.67
C ARG A 238 12.12 -20.19 -9.44
N ASN A 239 11.15 -19.28 -9.63
CA ASN A 239 10.32 -18.78 -8.54
C ASN A 239 9.43 -19.89 -7.95
N LEU A 240 8.85 -20.75 -8.78
CA LEU A 240 8.06 -21.89 -8.30
C LEU A 240 8.92 -22.89 -7.53
N ALA A 241 10.14 -23.18 -8.00
CA ALA A 241 11.08 -24.02 -7.25
C ALA A 241 11.42 -23.45 -5.87
N LEU A 242 11.56 -22.12 -5.76
CA LEU A 242 11.77 -21.44 -4.46
C LEU A 242 10.52 -21.55 -3.57
N VAL A 243 9.33 -21.45 -4.13
CA VAL A 243 8.07 -21.67 -3.38
C VAL A 243 7.99 -23.10 -2.87
N ASP A 244 8.37 -24.08 -3.70
CA ASP A 244 8.39 -25.50 -3.31
C ASP A 244 9.38 -25.77 -2.18
N ALA A 245 10.51 -25.09 -2.14
CA ALA A 245 11.48 -25.16 -1.04
C ALA A 245 10.91 -24.63 0.30
N LEU A 246 9.86 -23.79 0.28
CA LEU A 246 9.19 -23.33 1.50
C LEU A 246 8.18 -24.34 2.06
N ARG A 247 7.69 -25.28 1.25
CA ARG A 247 6.66 -26.27 1.67
C ARG A 247 7.08 -27.15 2.86
N PRO A 248 8.31 -27.73 2.89
CA PRO A 248 8.77 -28.48 4.05
C PRO A 248 8.84 -27.60 5.32
N ILE A 249 9.27 -26.36 5.19
CA ILE A 249 9.34 -25.40 6.30
C ILE A 249 7.92 -25.12 6.85
N ALA A 250 6.97 -24.89 5.94
CA ALA A 250 5.58 -24.66 6.30
C ALA A 250 4.99 -25.89 7.01
N ALA A 251 5.20 -27.09 6.45
CA ALA A 251 4.74 -28.34 7.04
C ALA A 251 5.32 -28.56 8.46
N ALA A 252 6.63 -28.35 8.64
CA ALA A 252 7.29 -28.48 9.94
C ALA A 252 6.75 -27.52 11.01
N LYS A 253 6.15 -26.38 10.60
CA LYS A 253 5.55 -25.37 11.48
C LYS A 253 4.03 -25.51 11.61
N GLY A 254 3.40 -26.50 10.93
CA GLY A 254 1.95 -26.60 10.85
C GLY A 254 1.28 -25.38 10.21
N ALA A 255 1.98 -24.73 9.28
CA ALA A 255 1.57 -23.49 8.64
C ALA A 255 1.44 -23.63 7.12
N THR A 256 0.75 -22.69 6.47
CA THR A 256 0.75 -22.56 5.02
C THR A 256 2.00 -21.83 4.53
N VAL A 257 2.34 -21.98 3.24
CA VAL A 257 3.42 -21.21 2.59
C VAL A 257 3.17 -19.69 2.74
N ALA A 258 1.93 -19.25 2.58
CA ALA A 258 1.56 -17.84 2.76
C ALA A 258 1.84 -17.35 4.20
N GLN A 259 1.49 -18.14 5.21
CA GLN A 259 1.78 -17.80 6.61
C GLN A 259 3.29 -17.71 6.88
N VAL A 260 4.09 -18.62 6.32
CA VAL A 260 5.56 -18.55 6.43
C VAL A 260 6.13 -17.33 5.71
N ALA A 261 5.52 -16.91 4.60
CA ALA A 261 5.98 -15.75 3.84
C ALA A 261 5.63 -14.41 4.52
N ILE A 262 4.60 -14.38 5.37
CA ILE A 262 4.14 -13.17 6.08
C ILE A 262 4.83 -13.04 7.45
N GLY A 263 5.08 -14.15 8.14
CA GLY A 263 5.67 -14.20 9.50
C GLY A 263 7.17 -14.11 9.51
#